data_d70b9683b411432a4e911d26377de4b5
#
_entry.id   d70b9683b411432a4e911d26377de4b5
#
_cell.length_a   1.000
_cell.length_b   1.000
_cell.length_c   1.000
_cell.angle_alpha   90.00
_cell.angle_beta   90.00
_cell.angle_gamma   90.00
#
_symmetry.space_group_name_H-M   'P 1'
#
loop_
_entity.id
_entity.type
_entity.pdbx_description
1 polymer ?
#
loop_
_entity_poly.entity_id
_entity_poly.type
_entity_poly.pdbx_seq_one_letter_code
_entity_poly.pdbx_strand_id
1 'polypeptide(L)'
;MVDITIRKLNENDLFNGFLQSMDSLKQASNLSHEKAREIFNKIKTNPNHFVYVAILDGKVVGSTSMIIEPKFIHDGQSVSHIEDVVVAKEHQGKGIGEMLIRYLLDFAKENNCYKTILDCSDEVKPFYEKIGFKKHSNGMRYDHF
;
A
#
# COMPACT_ATOMS: atom_id res chain seq x y z
N MET A 1 -4.60 -23.66 1.41
CA MET A 1 -3.77 -22.60 0.81
C MET A 1 -4.69 -21.56 0.17
N VAL A 2 -4.45 -20.29 0.44
CA VAL A 2 -5.29 -19.21 -0.10
C VAL A 2 -4.70 -18.79 -1.44
N ASP A 3 -5.52 -18.76 -2.48
CA ASP A 3 -5.11 -18.38 -3.83
C ASP A 3 -5.27 -16.87 -4.02
N ILE A 4 -4.20 -16.13 -3.74
CA ILE A 4 -4.17 -14.67 -3.80
C ILE A 4 -3.38 -14.22 -5.02
N THR A 5 -3.98 -13.33 -5.81
CA THR A 5 -3.30 -12.64 -6.90
C THR A 5 -3.01 -11.20 -6.46
N ILE A 6 -1.78 -10.74 -6.69
CA ILE A 6 -1.41 -9.35 -6.42
C ILE A 6 -1.14 -8.67 -7.76
N ARG A 7 -1.80 -7.55 -7.98
CA ARG A 7 -1.67 -6.75 -9.20
C ARG A 7 -1.98 -5.28 -8.93
N LYS A 8 -1.71 -4.44 -9.92
CA LYS A 8 -2.06 -3.02 -9.87
C LYS A 8 -3.57 -2.81 -9.75
N LEU A 9 -3.97 -1.77 -9.03
CA LEU A 9 -5.35 -1.33 -8.92
C LEU A 9 -5.89 -0.94 -10.31
N ASN A 10 -7.08 -1.43 -10.63
CA ASN A 10 -7.86 -1.03 -11.81
C ASN A 10 -9.06 -0.21 -11.36
N GLU A 11 -9.61 0.61 -12.26
CA GLU A 11 -10.79 1.41 -11.94
C GLU A 11 -11.97 0.55 -11.47
N ASN A 12 -12.18 -0.62 -12.11
CA ASN A 12 -13.27 -1.54 -11.76
C ASN A 12 -13.14 -2.12 -10.34
N ASP A 13 -11.96 -2.07 -9.75
CA ASP A 13 -11.73 -2.57 -8.39
C ASP A 13 -12.33 -1.64 -7.32
N LEU A 14 -12.49 -0.37 -7.63
CA LEU A 14 -12.90 0.65 -6.65
C LEU A 14 -14.15 0.23 -5.89
N PHE A 15 -15.16 -0.29 -6.60
CA PHE A 15 -16.43 -0.72 -6.01
C PHE A 15 -16.57 -2.24 -5.95
N ASN A 16 -15.47 -2.96 -6.17
CA ASN A 16 -15.40 -4.41 -6.07
C ASN A 16 -14.44 -4.82 -4.95
N GLY A 17 -14.68 -4.28 -3.77
CA GLY A 17 -13.95 -4.60 -2.56
C GLY A 17 -12.88 -3.60 -2.13
N PHE A 18 -12.34 -2.77 -3.03
CA PHE A 18 -11.24 -1.87 -2.69
C PHE A 18 -11.64 -0.85 -1.61
N LEU A 19 -12.66 -0.03 -1.87
CA LEU A 19 -13.08 0.99 -0.91
C LEU A 19 -13.60 0.37 0.40
N GLN A 20 -14.31 -0.76 0.31
CA GLN A 20 -14.77 -1.47 1.50
C GLN A 20 -13.59 -1.99 2.34
N SER A 21 -12.54 -2.52 1.70
CA SER A 21 -11.36 -3.00 2.41
C SER A 21 -10.63 -1.86 3.12
N MET A 22 -10.63 -0.66 2.53
CA MET A 22 -10.03 0.53 3.13
C MET A 22 -10.68 0.92 4.45
N ASP A 23 -11.96 0.59 4.65
CA ASP A 23 -12.68 0.92 5.89
C ASP A 23 -12.04 0.28 7.13
N SER A 24 -11.26 -0.78 6.96
CA SER A 24 -10.48 -1.37 8.06
C SER A 24 -9.40 -0.42 8.58
N LEU A 25 -8.97 0.54 7.78
CA LEU A 25 -8.00 1.56 8.16
C LEU A 25 -8.71 2.86 8.51
N LYS A 26 -9.50 3.39 7.59
CA LYS A 26 -10.30 4.60 7.74
C LYS A 26 -11.45 4.55 6.74
N GLN A 27 -12.61 5.08 7.09
CA GLN A 27 -13.78 5.01 6.23
C GLN A 27 -13.50 5.63 4.85
N ALA A 28 -13.75 4.87 3.80
CA ALA A 28 -13.61 5.28 2.40
C ALA A 28 -14.77 4.82 1.52
N SER A 29 -15.55 3.82 1.96
CA SER A 29 -16.66 3.26 1.18
C SER A 29 -17.82 4.24 0.96
N ASN A 30 -17.83 5.36 1.71
CA ASN A 30 -18.82 6.42 1.56
C ASN A 30 -18.49 7.43 0.44
N LEU A 31 -17.33 7.30 -0.21
CA LEU A 31 -17.01 8.16 -1.37
C LEU A 31 -18.00 7.94 -2.50
N SER A 32 -18.40 9.03 -3.17
CA SER A 32 -19.21 8.92 -4.39
C SER A 32 -18.39 8.26 -5.51
N HIS A 33 -19.08 7.67 -6.49
CA HIS A 33 -18.41 7.08 -7.66
C HIS A 33 -17.55 8.11 -8.39
N GLU A 34 -18.08 9.33 -8.55
CA GLU A 34 -17.37 10.43 -9.20
C GLU A 34 -16.09 10.79 -8.44
N LYS A 35 -16.18 10.95 -7.12
CA LYS A 35 -15.03 11.32 -6.28
C LYS A 35 -13.96 10.22 -6.27
N ALA A 36 -14.38 8.98 -6.17
CA ALA A 36 -13.45 7.85 -6.20
C ALA A 36 -12.70 7.76 -7.52
N ARG A 37 -13.37 7.97 -8.65
CA ARG A 37 -12.74 7.99 -9.97
C ARG A 37 -11.79 9.17 -10.15
N GLU A 38 -12.16 10.34 -9.62
CA GLU A 38 -11.29 11.52 -9.62
C GLU A 38 -9.96 11.22 -8.91
N ILE A 39 -10.04 10.61 -7.73
CA ILE A 39 -8.85 10.23 -6.96
C ILE A 39 -8.04 9.17 -7.73
N PHE A 40 -8.71 8.15 -8.26
CA PHE A 40 -8.07 7.11 -9.05
C PHE A 40 -7.28 7.71 -10.23
N ASN A 41 -7.86 8.66 -10.94
CA ASN A 41 -7.20 9.31 -12.07
C ASN A 41 -5.98 10.12 -11.65
N LYS A 42 -6.03 10.80 -10.51
CA LYS A 42 -4.86 11.50 -9.95
C LYS A 42 -3.71 10.54 -9.66
N ILE A 43 -4.03 9.38 -9.10
CA ILE A 43 -3.03 8.35 -8.81
C ILE A 43 -2.48 7.76 -10.10
N LYS A 44 -3.36 7.39 -11.02
CA LYS A 44 -3.00 6.76 -12.29
C LYS A 44 -2.06 7.63 -13.14
N THR A 45 -2.25 8.94 -13.11
CA THR A 45 -1.44 9.88 -13.90
C THR A 45 -0.13 10.26 -13.23
N ASN A 46 0.09 9.87 -11.98
CA ASN A 46 1.35 10.10 -11.28
C ASN A 46 2.28 8.90 -11.49
N PRO A 47 3.39 9.07 -12.25
CA PRO A 47 4.28 7.94 -12.57
C PRO A 47 5.02 7.37 -11.36
N ASN A 48 5.00 8.05 -10.22
CA ASN A 48 5.68 7.62 -9.00
C ASN A 48 4.74 7.13 -7.91
N HIS A 49 3.45 7.02 -8.21
CA HIS A 49 2.44 6.56 -7.25
C HIS A 49 1.84 5.24 -7.72
N PHE A 50 2.00 4.19 -6.91
CA PHE A 50 1.58 2.84 -7.24
C PHE A 50 0.61 2.33 -6.17
N VAL A 51 -0.51 1.76 -6.57
CA VAL A 51 -1.44 1.06 -5.67
C VAL A 51 -1.57 -0.37 -6.15
N TYR A 52 -1.27 -1.31 -5.28
CA TYR A 52 -1.37 -2.74 -5.53
C TYR A 52 -2.46 -3.35 -4.67
N VAL A 53 -3.19 -4.30 -5.24
CA VAL A 53 -4.31 -4.95 -4.59
C VAL A 53 -4.08 -6.45 -4.53
N ALA A 54 -4.63 -7.05 -3.46
CA ALA A 54 -4.69 -8.49 -3.30
C ALA A 54 -6.11 -8.95 -3.68
N ILE A 55 -6.19 -9.89 -4.59
CA ILE A 55 -7.46 -10.40 -5.12
C ILE A 55 -7.68 -11.82 -4.63
N LEU A 56 -8.85 -12.07 -4.07
CA LEU A 56 -9.32 -13.39 -3.66
C LEU A 56 -10.73 -13.58 -4.20
N ASP A 57 -10.95 -14.67 -4.95
CA ASP A 57 -12.24 -14.99 -5.55
C ASP A 57 -12.84 -13.81 -6.35
N GLY A 58 -11.99 -13.14 -7.12
CA GLY A 58 -12.37 -12.02 -7.98
C GLY A 58 -12.64 -10.70 -7.27
N LYS A 59 -12.40 -10.61 -5.96
CA LYS A 59 -12.64 -9.42 -5.15
C LYS A 59 -11.37 -8.89 -4.52
N VAL A 60 -11.29 -7.57 -4.36
CA VAL A 60 -10.20 -6.96 -3.59
C VAL A 60 -10.41 -7.24 -2.11
N VAL A 61 -9.40 -7.83 -1.47
CA VAL A 61 -9.41 -8.14 -0.04
C VAL A 61 -8.32 -7.41 0.73
N GLY A 62 -7.43 -6.73 0.03
CA GLY A 62 -6.38 -5.94 0.65
C GLY A 62 -5.67 -5.07 -0.36
N SER A 63 -4.94 -4.07 0.12
CA SER A 63 -4.19 -3.16 -0.75
C SER A 63 -3.07 -2.48 0.01
N THR A 64 -2.17 -1.89 -0.76
CA THR A 64 -1.12 -1.02 -0.23
C THR A 64 -0.67 -0.06 -1.32
N SER A 65 -0.19 1.11 -0.91
CA SER A 65 0.34 2.13 -1.81
C SER A 65 1.84 2.25 -1.65
N MET A 66 2.51 2.67 -2.71
CA MET A 66 3.94 3.00 -2.69
C MET A 66 4.18 4.27 -3.49
N ILE A 67 4.93 5.19 -2.88
CA ILE A 67 5.45 6.37 -3.58
C ILE A 67 6.94 6.15 -3.79
N ILE A 68 7.42 6.32 -5.02
CA ILE A 68 8.85 6.25 -5.34
C ILE A 68 9.35 7.68 -5.50
N GLU A 69 10.32 8.04 -4.68
CA GLU A 69 10.89 9.38 -4.64
C GLU A 69 12.32 9.36 -5.19
N PRO A 70 12.57 9.95 -6.37
CA PRO A 70 13.95 10.12 -6.87
C PRO A 70 14.75 11.01 -5.94
N LYS A 71 16.03 10.68 -5.77
CA LYS A 71 16.96 11.43 -4.91
C LYS A 71 18.17 11.90 -5.69
N PHE A 72 18.75 13.00 -5.25
CA PHE A 72 20.07 13.42 -5.72
C PHE A 72 21.20 12.64 -5.05
N ILE A 73 20.98 12.21 -3.81
CA ILE A 73 21.95 11.37 -3.06
C ILE A 73 21.90 9.92 -3.55
N HIS A 74 22.87 9.10 -3.12
CA HIS A 74 23.01 7.70 -3.50
C HIS A 74 23.02 7.50 -5.03
N ASP A 75 23.75 8.37 -5.75
CA ASP A 75 23.89 8.32 -7.21
C ASP A 75 22.55 8.32 -7.95
N GLY A 76 21.56 9.04 -7.43
CA GLY A 76 20.26 9.16 -8.08
C GLY A 76 19.33 7.98 -7.86
N GLN A 77 19.68 7.05 -6.98
CA GLN A 77 18.74 6.01 -6.58
C GLN A 77 17.54 6.63 -5.86
N SER A 78 16.43 5.91 -5.87
CA SER A 78 15.18 6.38 -5.27
C SER A 78 14.97 5.80 -3.87
N VAL A 79 14.03 6.40 -3.14
CA VAL A 79 13.47 5.87 -1.89
C VAL A 79 12.02 5.51 -2.16
N SER A 80 11.58 4.35 -1.70
CA SER A 80 10.17 4.02 -1.74
C SER A 80 9.53 4.21 -0.37
N HIS A 81 8.29 4.73 -0.38
CA HIS A 81 7.48 4.94 0.81
C HIS A 81 6.25 4.05 0.71
N ILE A 82 6.06 3.17 1.68
CA ILE A 82 4.84 2.35 1.76
C ILE A 82 3.81 3.09 2.61
N GLU A 83 2.60 3.17 2.08
CA GLU A 83 1.47 3.88 2.70
C GLU A 83 0.21 3.01 2.66
N ASP A 84 -0.68 3.23 3.62
CA ASP A 84 -2.03 2.66 3.62
C ASP A 84 -2.06 1.14 3.38
N VAL A 85 -1.35 0.39 4.22
CA VAL A 85 -1.40 -1.08 4.19
C VAL A 85 -2.68 -1.54 4.87
N VAL A 86 -3.54 -2.22 4.14
CA VAL A 86 -4.83 -2.64 4.68
C VAL A 86 -5.22 -4.02 4.15
N VAL A 87 -5.85 -4.82 5.02
CA VAL A 87 -6.51 -6.08 4.65
C VAL A 87 -7.92 -6.02 5.23
N ALA A 88 -8.91 -6.39 4.43
CA ALA A 88 -10.30 -6.43 4.87
C ALA A 88 -10.41 -7.27 6.15
N LYS A 89 -11.23 -6.81 7.09
CA LYS A 89 -11.31 -7.37 8.44
C LYS A 89 -11.51 -8.89 8.44
N GLU A 90 -12.40 -9.38 7.59
CA GLU A 90 -12.74 -10.81 7.49
C GLU A 90 -11.62 -11.66 6.86
N HIS A 91 -10.61 -11.03 6.29
CA HIS A 91 -9.48 -11.70 5.65
C HIS A 91 -8.15 -11.51 6.37
N GLN A 92 -8.15 -10.85 7.52
CA GLN A 92 -6.94 -10.68 8.34
C GLN A 92 -6.49 -12.02 8.93
N GLY A 93 -5.19 -12.12 9.22
CA GLY A 93 -4.60 -13.33 9.78
C GLY A 93 -4.31 -14.44 8.77
N LYS A 94 -4.43 -14.18 7.47
CA LYS A 94 -4.19 -15.15 6.39
C LYS A 94 -2.87 -14.91 5.64
N GLY A 95 -2.05 -13.99 6.10
CA GLY A 95 -0.76 -13.67 5.45
C GLY A 95 -0.85 -12.73 4.26
N ILE A 96 -2.01 -12.16 3.97
CA ILE A 96 -2.23 -11.30 2.80
C ILE A 96 -1.40 -10.02 2.90
N GLY A 97 -1.36 -9.41 4.08
CA GLY A 97 -0.55 -8.20 4.30
C GLY A 97 0.92 -8.44 4.03
N GLU A 98 1.45 -9.55 4.51
CA GLU A 98 2.86 -9.90 4.27
C GLU A 98 3.12 -10.13 2.78
N MET A 99 2.21 -10.78 2.07
CA MET A 99 2.34 -11.00 0.63
C MET A 99 2.39 -9.67 -0.13
N LEU A 100 1.53 -8.72 0.23
CA LEU A 100 1.52 -7.38 -0.37
C LEU A 100 2.84 -6.65 -0.14
N ILE A 101 3.33 -6.65 1.10
CA ILE A 101 4.57 -5.96 1.45
C ILE A 101 5.76 -6.59 0.71
N ARG A 102 5.88 -7.91 0.71
CA ARG A 102 6.98 -8.58 0.00
C ARG A 102 6.97 -8.30 -1.49
N TYR A 103 5.79 -8.27 -2.08
CA TYR A 103 5.63 -7.90 -3.49
C TYR A 103 6.18 -6.48 -3.75
N LEU A 104 5.83 -5.53 -2.89
CA LEU A 104 6.30 -4.15 -3.04
C LEU A 104 7.80 -4.00 -2.79
N LEU A 105 8.37 -4.78 -1.87
CA LEU A 105 9.81 -4.76 -1.64
C LEU A 105 10.59 -5.21 -2.89
N ASP A 106 10.12 -6.25 -3.54
CA ASP A 106 10.71 -6.72 -4.80
C ASP A 106 10.57 -5.66 -5.90
N PHE A 107 9.37 -5.08 -6.01
CA PHE A 107 9.09 -4.00 -6.96
C PHE A 107 10.01 -2.80 -6.73
N ALA A 108 10.21 -2.39 -5.47
CA ALA A 108 11.10 -1.28 -5.13
C ALA A 108 12.54 -1.56 -5.54
N LYS A 109 13.01 -2.77 -5.28
CA LYS A 109 14.37 -3.19 -5.67
C LYS A 109 14.54 -3.14 -7.19
N GLU A 110 13.57 -3.63 -7.94
CA GLU A 110 13.57 -3.61 -9.41
C GLU A 110 13.52 -2.18 -9.96
N ASN A 111 12.99 -1.23 -9.19
CA ASN A 111 12.91 0.18 -9.56
C ASN A 111 14.04 1.02 -8.96
N ASN A 112 15.17 0.39 -8.62
CA ASN A 112 16.39 1.06 -8.18
C ASN A 112 16.21 1.89 -6.91
N CYS A 113 15.39 1.41 -5.97
CA CYS A 113 15.27 2.03 -4.65
C CYS A 113 16.34 1.50 -3.72
N TYR A 114 17.09 2.40 -3.05
CA TYR A 114 18.12 1.94 -2.11
C TYR A 114 17.56 1.61 -0.74
N LYS A 115 16.35 2.05 -0.44
CA LYS A 115 15.61 1.67 0.77
C LYS A 115 14.12 1.83 0.59
N THR A 116 13.36 1.13 1.42
CA THR A 116 11.91 1.28 1.57
C THR A 116 11.62 1.67 3.01
N ILE A 117 10.83 2.71 3.22
CA ILE A 117 10.46 3.20 4.54
C ILE A 117 8.94 3.21 4.72
N LEU A 118 8.50 3.12 5.95
CA LEU A 118 7.10 3.24 6.35
C LEU A 118 7.01 3.68 7.81
N ASP A 119 5.85 4.21 8.18
CA ASP A 119 5.50 4.47 9.56
C ASP A 119 4.55 3.38 10.04
N CYS A 120 4.67 2.98 11.31
CA CYS A 120 3.76 2.02 11.90
C CYS A 120 3.61 2.28 13.40
N SER A 121 2.51 1.83 13.97
CA SER A 121 2.32 1.85 15.42
C SER A 121 3.16 0.76 16.08
N ASP A 122 3.36 0.90 17.39
CA ASP A 122 4.08 -0.12 18.16
C ASP A 122 3.40 -1.49 18.11
N GLU A 123 2.07 -1.52 17.98
CA GLU A 123 1.30 -2.77 17.91
C GLU A 123 1.63 -3.60 16.66
N VAL A 124 1.80 -2.95 15.52
CA VAL A 124 2.08 -3.65 14.24
C VAL A 124 3.55 -3.72 13.90
N LYS A 125 4.41 -3.05 14.68
CA LYS A 125 5.85 -3.08 14.46
C LYS A 125 6.42 -4.51 14.35
N PRO A 126 6.05 -5.47 15.21
CA PRO A 126 6.54 -6.85 15.08
C PRO A 126 6.22 -7.50 13.74
N PHE A 127 5.08 -7.15 13.14
CA PHE A 127 4.71 -7.64 11.81
C PHE A 127 5.76 -7.21 10.77
N TYR A 128 6.17 -5.95 10.80
CA TYR A 128 7.17 -5.44 9.86
C TYR A 128 8.58 -5.96 10.17
N GLU A 129 8.92 -6.08 11.45
CA GLU A 129 10.22 -6.63 11.86
C GLU A 129 10.42 -8.07 11.36
N LYS A 130 9.36 -8.87 11.40
CA LYS A 130 9.36 -10.25 10.89
C LYS A 130 9.68 -10.29 9.39
N ILE A 131 9.24 -9.28 8.63
CA ILE A 131 9.51 -9.18 7.18
C ILE A 131 10.96 -8.77 6.92
N GLY A 132 11.59 -8.07 7.86
CA GLY A 132 12.96 -7.61 7.75
C GLY A 132 13.16 -6.12 7.92
N PHE A 133 12.10 -5.40 8.23
CA PHE A 133 12.21 -3.97 8.56
C PHE A 133 12.86 -3.80 9.93
N LYS A 134 13.51 -2.67 10.10
CA LYS A 134 14.11 -2.29 11.38
C LYS A 134 13.80 -0.82 11.65
N LYS A 135 13.78 -0.45 12.93
CA LYS A 135 13.57 0.94 13.31
C LYS A 135 14.62 1.83 12.64
N HIS A 136 14.17 2.90 12.03
CA HIS A 136 15.00 3.80 11.22
C HIS A 136 15.14 5.20 11.84
N SER A 137 14.03 5.86 12.15
CA SER A 137 14.01 7.23 12.67
C SER A 137 12.68 7.46 13.40
N ASN A 138 12.42 8.71 13.76
CA ASN A 138 11.19 9.07 14.44
C ASN A 138 10.19 9.65 13.43
N GLY A 139 8.96 9.15 13.43
CA GLY A 139 7.86 9.76 12.69
C GLY A 139 7.39 11.02 13.41
N MET A 140 7.12 12.09 12.66
CA MET A 140 6.57 13.34 13.20
C MET A 140 5.42 13.77 12.30
N ARG A 141 4.41 14.41 12.91
CA ARG A 141 3.18 14.77 12.21
C ARG A 141 2.77 16.19 12.56
N TYR A 142 2.32 16.93 11.57
CA TYR A 142 1.70 18.24 11.71
C TYR A 142 0.38 18.23 10.96
N ASP A 143 -0.72 18.48 11.65
CA ASP A 143 -2.06 18.50 11.04
C ASP A 143 -2.39 19.89 10.52
N HIS A 144 -2.91 19.99 9.30
CA HIS A 144 -3.30 21.26 8.69
C HIS A 144 -4.78 21.60 8.92
N PHE A 145 -5.58 20.59 9.30
CA PHE A 145 -7.01 20.76 9.56
C PHE A 145 -7.43 20.08 10.85
#